data_130871a082df352cf6d94fd73f4add56
#
_entry.id   130871a082df352cf6d94fd73f4add56
#
_cell.length_a   1.000
_cell.length_b   1.000
_cell.length_c   1.000
_cell.angle_alpha   90.00
_cell.angle_beta   90.00
_cell.angle_gamma   90.00
#
_symmetry.space_group_name_H-M   'P 1'
#
loop_
_entity.id
_entity.type
_entity.pdbx_description
1 polymer ?
#
loop_
_entity_poly.entity_id
_entity_poly.type
_entity_poly.pdbx_seq_one_letter_code
_entity_poly.pdbx_strand_id
1 'polypeptide(L)'
;MKNICFILFFLFSFSCAFAKGNDFSYFFENNIADSLSGKSKKTAMLLKDGTVYVGETNWKRPHGNGRATYKNGSVYEGSFHKGKRSGTGKINFANGDIYEGGFEKDSLHGKGRYTYADGRVFQGVWNNGRRTDEGRMDYPNGDSYEGTWDGDKRSGFGSYFFSNGASYVGEWKNDEYSGKGTFTWGDKSYYCGDWLNGKRHGYGEYISDSTMYKGEWVDNACNGYGVFSAPDSSFYEGLFKDGKWHGEGRFFASDSSVYEGFFVDGVREGEGTLRFANGDVYEGDWKNNKRSGKGKYTWANGDVYEGDWVNDMMHGAGVLRLNSGVEYKGGFRDGNESGAGVATDQHGVRYEGTFVEGQRDGKFFLKDSDGKTVKECVYDMGILKK
;
A
#
# COMPACT_ATOMS: atom_id res chain seq x y z
N MET A 1 -10.98 -19.04 11.11
CA MET A 1 -10.33 -18.75 12.42
C MET A 1 -9.88 -17.30 12.34
N LYS A 2 -10.53 -16.44 13.13
CA LYS A 2 -10.37 -14.99 13.14
C LYS A 2 -9.03 -14.63 13.78
N ASN A 3 -8.00 -14.38 12.99
CA ASN A 3 -6.87 -13.57 13.41
C ASN A 3 -7.03 -12.20 12.75
N ILE A 4 -7.99 -11.45 13.29
CA ILE A 4 -7.99 -10.01 13.22
C ILE A 4 -6.65 -9.58 13.82
N CYS A 5 -5.80 -9.04 12.99
CA CYS A 5 -4.64 -8.29 13.45
C CYS A 5 -5.19 -7.09 14.23
N PHE A 6 -5.48 -7.31 15.52
CA PHE A 6 -5.53 -6.26 16.50
C PHE A 6 -4.10 -5.73 16.59
N ILE A 7 -3.72 -4.90 15.64
CA ILE A 7 -2.85 -3.82 16.03
C ILE A 7 -3.78 -2.99 16.90
N LEU A 8 -3.70 -3.27 18.22
CA LEU A 8 -4.06 -2.30 19.20
C LEU A 8 -3.60 -0.96 18.65
N PHE A 9 -4.54 -0.08 18.35
CA PHE A 9 -4.38 1.31 18.65
C PHE A 9 -4.13 1.36 20.18
N PHE A 10 -2.93 0.99 20.60
CA PHE A 10 -2.30 1.79 21.59
C PHE A 10 -2.14 3.13 20.87
N LEU A 11 -3.21 3.90 20.95
CA LEU A 11 -3.07 5.23 21.47
C LEU A 11 -2.21 5.07 22.73
N PHE A 12 -0.91 4.86 22.55
CA PHE A 12 -0.02 5.61 23.37
C PHE A 12 -0.45 7.03 23.03
N SER A 13 -1.43 7.49 23.77
CA SER A 13 -1.31 8.80 24.36
C SER A 13 0.05 8.77 25.06
N PHE A 14 1.15 8.83 24.30
CA PHE A 14 2.16 9.74 24.63
C PHE A 14 1.46 11.11 24.49
N SER A 15 0.59 11.38 25.44
CA SER A 15 0.70 12.63 26.10
C SER A 15 2.15 12.63 26.57
N CYS A 16 3.07 12.82 25.59
CA CYS A 16 4.20 13.63 25.90
C CYS A 16 3.54 14.79 26.58
N ALA A 17 3.69 14.84 27.88
CA ALA A 17 3.35 15.98 28.67
C ALA A 17 4.28 17.13 28.24
N PHE A 18 4.09 17.59 27.02
CA PHE A 18 4.06 18.99 26.74
C PHE A 18 2.73 19.42 27.35
N ALA A 19 2.74 19.36 28.71
CA ALA A 19 1.79 20.06 29.52
C ALA A 19 1.55 21.40 28.84
N LYS A 20 0.30 21.67 28.56
CA LYS A 20 -0.21 23.01 28.27
C LYS A 20 0.74 24.08 28.76
N GLY A 21 1.34 24.86 27.83
CA GLY A 21 1.95 26.13 28.17
C GLY A 21 3.27 26.05 28.92
N ASN A 22 4.27 25.28 28.47
CA ASN A 22 5.63 25.76 28.62
C ASN A 22 5.82 26.79 27.50
N ASP A 23 5.25 27.94 27.74
CA ASP A 23 5.49 29.14 27.02
C ASP A 23 7.00 29.41 27.08
N PHE A 24 7.73 29.04 26.03
CA PHE A 24 9.15 29.32 25.90
C PHE A 24 9.41 30.83 26.06
N SER A 25 8.42 31.65 25.74
CA SER A 25 8.46 33.10 25.96
C SER A 25 8.59 33.42 27.45
N TYR A 26 7.87 32.73 28.33
CA TYR A 26 7.93 32.98 29.77
C TYR A 26 9.28 32.64 30.39
N PHE A 27 10.00 31.65 29.88
CA PHE A 27 11.33 31.30 30.37
C PHE A 27 12.38 32.33 29.93
N PHE A 28 12.21 32.94 28.76
CA PHE A 28 13.14 33.94 28.23
C PHE A 28 12.85 35.34 28.73
N GLU A 29 11.59 35.77 28.83
CA GLU A 29 11.25 37.11 29.29
C GLU A 29 11.67 37.34 30.74
N ASN A 30 11.53 36.37 31.63
CA ASN A 30 11.90 36.54 33.03
C ASN A 30 13.42 36.43 33.28
N ASN A 31 14.18 35.65 32.50
CA ASN A 31 15.62 35.53 32.69
C ASN A 31 16.43 36.67 32.03
N ILE A 32 15.88 37.36 31.03
CA ILE A 32 16.56 38.51 30.39
C ILE A 32 16.21 39.82 31.13
N ALA A 33 14.97 39.98 31.62
CA ALA A 33 14.53 41.16 32.34
C ALA A 33 15.21 41.31 33.72
N ASP A 34 15.34 40.21 34.48
CA ASP A 34 15.97 40.25 35.81
C ASP A 34 17.51 40.44 35.76
N SER A 35 18.17 40.03 34.68
CA SER A 35 19.63 40.21 34.53
C SER A 35 20.05 41.67 34.22
N LEU A 36 19.12 42.53 33.87
CA LEU A 36 19.38 43.94 33.55
C LEU A 36 19.32 44.89 34.76
N SER A 37 18.82 44.42 35.93
CA SER A 37 18.65 45.25 37.13
C SER A 37 19.82 45.24 38.11
N GLY A 38 20.81 44.34 37.92
CA GLY A 38 21.99 44.26 38.78
C GLY A 38 23.09 45.21 38.35
N LYS A 39 23.69 45.92 39.30
CA LYS A 39 24.79 46.92 39.15
C LYS A 39 26.10 46.33 38.62
N SER A 40 26.13 45.51 37.53
CA SER A 40 27.37 45.10 36.91
C SER A 40 27.87 46.19 35.94
N LYS A 41 29.16 46.53 36.02
CA LYS A 41 29.76 47.56 35.20
C LYS A 41 29.88 47.08 33.75
N LYS A 42 28.94 47.52 32.88
CA LYS A 42 28.96 47.16 31.45
C LYS A 42 30.15 47.86 30.79
N THR A 43 30.96 47.12 30.07
CA THR A 43 32.15 47.60 29.31
C THR A 43 31.85 47.47 27.82
N ALA A 44 32.11 48.54 27.05
CA ALA A 44 32.14 48.48 25.60
C ALA A 44 33.59 48.22 25.13
N MET A 45 33.76 47.25 24.19
CA MET A 45 35.07 46.93 23.63
C MET A 45 34.98 46.51 22.16
N LEU A 46 36.02 46.79 21.41
CA LEU A 46 36.24 46.25 20.07
C LEU A 46 37.18 45.05 20.18
N LEU A 47 36.71 43.87 19.76
CA LEU A 47 37.51 42.66 19.73
C LEU A 47 38.41 42.59 18.49
N LYS A 48 39.43 41.73 18.50
CA LYS A 48 40.43 41.62 17.42
C LYS A 48 39.84 41.25 16.06
N ASP A 49 38.73 40.56 16.05
CA ASP A 49 38.00 40.15 14.83
C ASP A 49 37.06 41.24 14.28
N GLY A 50 37.04 42.41 14.92
CA GLY A 50 36.15 43.51 14.56
C GLY A 50 34.76 43.44 15.20
N THR A 51 34.50 42.51 16.10
CA THR A 51 33.23 42.42 16.85
C THR A 51 33.16 43.54 17.88
N VAL A 52 32.03 44.26 17.90
CA VAL A 52 31.71 45.24 18.94
C VAL A 52 30.97 44.53 20.06
N TYR A 53 31.56 44.51 21.25
CA TYR A 53 30.95 43.88 22.42
C TYR A 53 30.55 44.92 23.45
N VAL A 54 29.36 44.76 24.05
CA VAL A 54 28.86 45.59 25.17
C VAL A 54 28.29 44.65 26.22
N GLY A 55 28.93 44.60 27.40
CA GLY A 55 28.47 43.66 28.44
C GLY A 55 29.48 43.52 29.58
N GLU A 56 29.26 42.47 30.35
CA GLU A 56 30.11 42.08 31.46
C GLU A 56 31.42 41.47 30.95
N THR A 57 32.50 41.70 31.67
CA THR A 57 33.83 41.24 31.29
C THR A 57 34.58 40.61 32.46
N ASN A 58 35.41 39.65 32.17
CA ASN A 58 36.39 39.10 33.07
C ASN A 58 37.76 39.03 32.38
N TRP A 59 38.78 39.67 32.98
CA TRP A 59 40.13 39.75 32.39
C TRP A 59 40.14 40.28 30.94
N LYS A 60 39.37 41.37 30.69
CA LYS A 60 39.23 41.98 29.34
C LYS A 60 38.68 41.02 28.26
N ARG A 61 37.87 40.03 28.65
CA ARG A 61 37.19 39.13 27.76
C ARG A 61 35.68 39.15 28.07
N PRO A 62 34.81 39.00 27.06
CA PRO A 62 33.39 38.79 27.29
C PRO A 62 33.11 37.70 28.33
N HIS A 63 32.30 38.04 29.33
CA HIS A 63 31.90 37.13 30.41
C HIS A 63 30.54 37.59 30.96
N GLY A 64 29.76 36.70 31.56
CA GLY A 64 28.41 37.05 32.01
C GLY A 64 27.50 37.44 30.85
N ASN A 65 26.61 38.40 31.04
CA ASN A 65 25.66 38.83 30.03
C ASN A 65 26.19 39.94 29.16
N GLY A 66 25.94 39.88 27.85
CA GLY A 66 26.38 40.89 26.91
C GLY A 66 25.77 40.79 25.53
N ARG A 67 26.02 41.83 24.74
CA ARG A 67 25.64 41.94 23.34
C ARG A 67 26.91 42.01 22.48
N ALA A 68 26.97 41.15 21.45
CA ALA A 68 28.04 41.17 20.45
C ALA A 68 27.45 41.50 19.07
N THR A 69 27.97 42.53 18.41
CA THR A 69 27.67 42.84 17.01
C THR A 69 28.87 42.46 16.17
N TYR A 70 28.68 41.40 15.36
CA TYR A 70 29.73 40.84 14.53
C TYR A 70 29.93 41.64 13.24
N LYS A 71 31.13 41.57 12.67
CA LYS A 71 31.49 42.29 11.42
C LYS A 71 30.57 41.93 10.23
N ASN A 72 30.02 40.72 10.18
CA ASN A 72 29.07 40.28 9.14
C ASN A 72 27.66 40.83 9.34
N GLY A 73 27.37 41.59 10.39
CA GLY A 73 26.05 42.13 10.70
C GLY A 73 25.22 41.27 11.64
N SER A 74 25.66 40.06 11.99
CA SER A 74 24.95 39.23 12.99
C SER A 74 25.04 39.89 14.38
N VAL A 75 23.98 39.69 15.19
CA VAL A 75 23.91 40.23 16.55
C VAL A 75 23.55 39.13 17.52
N TYR A 76 24.39 38.93 18.53
CA TYR A 76 24.12 38.01 19.64
C TYR A 76 23.84 38.78 20.93
N GLU A 77 22.83 38.37 21.66
CA GLU A 77 22.52 38.82 23.00
C GLU A 77 22.36 37.59 23.91
N GLY A 78 23.13 37.54 25.00
CA GLY A 78 23.09 36.37 25.90
C GLY A 78 24.35 36.25 26.76
N SER A 79 24.54 35.03 27.27
CA SER A 79 25.62 34.71 28.21
C SER A 79 26.92 34.39 27.49
N PHE A 80 28.04 34.84 28.09
CA PHE A 80 29.41 34.59 27.65
C PHE A 80 30.21 33.90 28.77
N HIS A 81 31.10 33.02 28.39
CA HIS A 81 32.11 32.45 29.28
C HIS A 81 33.48 32.42 28.61
N LYS A 82 34.45 33.12 29.24
CA LYS A 82 35.85 33.23 28.73
C LYS A 82 35.94 33.68 27.26
N GLY A 83 35.09 34.60 26.85
CA GLY A 83 35.07 35.17 25.51
C GLY A 83 34.22 34.45 24.48
N LYS A 84 33.58 33.36 24.86
CA LYS A 84 32.72 32.53 23.99
C LYS A 84 31.26 32.58 24.43
N ARG A 85 30.33 32.50 23.47
CA ARG A 85 28.92 32.34 23.77
C ARG A 85 28.74 31.03 24.55
N SER A 86 27.99 31.08 25.64
CA SER A 86 27.78 29.94 26.52
C SER A 86 26.54 30.19 27.37
N GLY A 87 25.80 29.16 27.77
CA GLY A 87 24.53 29.34 28.46
C GLY A 87 23.40 29.66 27.52
N THR A 88 22.49 30.56 27.86
CA THR A 88 21.34 30.92 27.02
C THR A 88 21.58 32.26 26.27
N GLY A 89 21.01 32.35 25.08
CA GLY A 89 21.09 33.58 24.29
C GLY A 89 20.25 33.56 23.02
N LYS A 90 20.19 34.71 22.37
CA LYS A 90 19.55 34.93 21.08
C LYS A 90 20.58 35.44 20.08
N ILE A 91 20.59 34.87 18.89
CA ILE A 91 21.37 35.41 17.76
C ILE A 91 20.46 35.72 16.60
N ASN A 92 20.56 36.94 16.07
CA ASN A 92 20.00 37.30 14.78
C ASN A 92 21.16 37.22 13.78
N PHE A 93 21.08 36.31 12.84
CA PHE A 93 22.08 36.12 11.79
C PHE A 93 21.89 37.16 10.67
N ALA A 94 22.97 37.47 9.98
CA ALA A 94 22.96 38.46 8.88
C ALA A 94 22.09 38.00 7.68
N ASN A 95 21.85 36.70 7.53
CA ASN A 95 20.97 36.15 6.50
C ASN A 95 19.47 36.20 6.84
N GLY A 96 19.11 36.73 8.01
CA GLY A 96 17.74 36.83 8.49
C GLY A 96 17.28 35.70 9.38
N ASP A 97 18.10 34.66 9.58
CA ASP A 97 17.79 33.60 10.54
C ASP A 97 17.85 34.09 11.97
N ILE A 98 17.13 33.47 12.86
CA ILE A 98 17.13 33.76 14.29
C ILE A 98 17.24 32.44 15.07
N TYR A 99 18.17 32.42 16.04
CA TYR A 99 18.18 31.29 17.01
C TYR A 99 18.05 31.84 18.43
N GLU A 100 17.21 31.19 19.20
CA GLU A 100 17.02 31.42 20.64
C GLU A 100 17.18 30.08 21.37
N GLY A 101 18.17 29.97 22.27
CA GLY A 101 18.44 28.72 22.94
C GLY A 101 19.76 28.65 23.65
N GLY A 102 20.21 27.41 23.86
CA GLY A 102 21.47 27.12 24.52
C GLY A 102 22.67 27.27 23.61
N PHE A 103 23.79 27.66 24.20
CA PHE A 103 25.11 27.76 23.57
C PHE A 103 26.16 27.07 24.41
N GLU A 104 27.09 26.37 23.80
CA GLU A 104 28.31 25.85 24.40
C GLU A 104 29.51 26.16 23.50
N LYS A 105 30.49 26.90 24.02
CA LYS A 105 31.76 27.25 23.31
C LYS A 105 31.54 27.78 21.89
N ASP A 106 30.59 28.71 21.72
CA ASP A 106 30.16 29.35 20.46
C ASP A 106 29.26 28.52 19.55
N SER A 107 28.95 27.24 19.90
CA SER A 107 28.06 26.39 19.14
C SER A 107 26.65 26.38 19.72
N LEU A 108 25.63 26.20 18.87
CA LEU A 108 24.28 25.94 19.34
C LEU A 108 24.28 24.59 20.11
N HIS A 109 23.68 24.57 21.29
CA HIS A 109 23.73 23.43 22.19
C HIS A 109 22.50 23.38 23.08
N GLY A 110 22.03 22.13 23.44
CA GLY A 110 20.86 21.97 24.27
C GLY A 110 19.57 22.36 23.55
N LYS A 111 18.52 22.69 24.31
CA LYS A 111 17.22 23.07 23.73
C LYS A 111 17.29 24.44 23.09
N GLY A 112 16.64 24.61 21.92
CA GLY A 112 16.58 25.89 21.23
C GLY A 112 15.52 25.91 20.11
N ARG A 113 15.16 27.15 19.74
CA ARG A 113 14.28 27.47 18.63
C ARG A 113 15.09 28.18 17.54
N TYR A 114 15.04 27.66 16.33
CA TYR A 114 15.65 28.24 15.16
C TYR A 114 14.56 28.65 14.16
N THR A 115 14.48 29.92 13.86
CA THR A 115 13.59 30.50 12.85
C THR A 115 14.42 30.83 11.62
N TYR A 116 14.18 30.16 10.53
CA TYR A 116 14.84 30.38 9.25
C TYR A 116 14.24 31.60 8.54
N ALA A 117 15.03 32.28 7.75
CA ALA A 117 14.58 33.43 6.96
C ALA A 117 13.50 33.06 5.92
N ASP A 118 13.44 31.78 5.52
CA ASP A 118 12.42 31.26 4.61
C ASP A 118 11.09 30.92 5.32
N GLY A 119 11.00 31.16 6.62
CA GLY A 119 9.79 30.93 7.44
C GLY A 119 9.70 29.58 8.11
N ARG A 120 10.61 28.65 7.87
CA ARG A 120 10.68 27.40 8.65
C ARG A 120 11.02 27.68 10.10
N VAL A 121 10.48 26.88 11.00
CA VAL A 121 10.77 26.99 12.44
C VAL A 121 11.10 25.62 13.00
N PHE A 122 12.32 25.47 13.53
CA PHE A 122 12.71 24.27 14.25
C PHE A 122 12.74 24.51 15.76
N GLN A 123 12.16 23.59 16.51
CA GLN A 123 12.24 23.54 17.98
C GLN A 123 12.73 22.15 18.40
N GLY A 124 13.86 22.08 19.09
CA GLY A 124 14.43 20.77 19.46
C GLY A 124 15.77 20.89 20.15
N VAL A 125 16.54 19.81 20.11
CA VAL A 125 17.83 19.67 20.75
C VAL A 125 18.96 19.88 19.74
N TRP A 126 19.98 20.62 20.18
CA TRP A 126 21.17 20.92 19.40
C TRP A 126 22.41 20.34 20.09
N ASN A 127 23.31 19.78 19.33
CA ASN A 127 24.62 19.33 19.81
C ASN A 127 25.70 19.80 18.83
N ASN A 128 26.59 20.69 19.32
CA ASN A 128 27.67 21.29 18.52
C ASN A 128 27.21 21.85 17.18
N GLY A 129 26.08 22.57 17.18
CA GLY A 129 25.51 23.23 16.00
C GLY A 129 24.70 22.30 15.06
N ARG A 130 24.50 21.03 15.42
CA ARG A 130 23.67 20.08 14.67
C ARG A 130 22.39 19.75 15.43
N ARG A 131 21.31 19.57 14.71
CA ARG A 131 20.06 19.02 15.28
C ARG A 131 20.29 17.57 15.65
N THR A 132 19.86 17.18 16.84
CA THR A 132 19.96 15.78 17.34
C THR A 132 18.71 15.46 18.11
N ASP A 133 18.47 14.15 18.33
CA ASP A 133 17.34 13.68 19.13
C ASP A 133 15.98 14.19 18.61
N GLU A 134 15.04 14.36 19.52
CA GLU A 134 13.69 14.80 19.18
C GLU A 134 13.61 16.29 18.89
N GLY A 135 12.83 16.65 17.88
CA GLY A 135 12.54 18.03 17.51
C GLY A 135 11.37 18.13 16.55
N ARG A 136 10.78 19.34 16.56
CA ARG A 136 9.67 19.70 15.67
C ARG A 136 10.14 20.73 14.65
N MET A 137 9.79 20.50 13.39
CA MET A 137 9.93 21.46 12.28
C MET A 137 8.54 21.85 11.79
N ASP A 138 8.23 23.14 11.82
CA ASP A 138 7.07 23.70 11.16
C ASP A 138 7.52 24.34 9.84
N TYR A 139 6.80 24.06 8.76
CA TYR A 139 7.08 24.54 7.41
C TYR A 139 6.12 25.67 6.99
N PRO A 140 6.53 26.62 6.14
CA PRO A 140 5.68 27.74 5.73
C PRO A 140 4.41 27.35 4.99
N ASN A 141 4.40 26.17 4.35
CA ASN A 141 3.22 25.61 3.65
C ASN A 141 2.17 25.02 4.60
N GLY A 142 2.41 25.06 5.92
CA GLY A 142 1.54 24.48 6.93
C GLY A 142 1.81 23.03 7.28
N ASP A 143 2.78 22.38 6.64
CA ASP A 143 3.23 21.04 7.04
C ASP A 143 4.00 21.12 8.36
N SER A 144 4.10 19.98 9.04
CA SER A 144 4.98 19.85 10.21
C SER A 144 5.56 18.46 10.33
N TYR A 145 6.77 18.38 10.91
CA TYR A 145 7.38 17.12 11.30
C TYR A 145 7.72 17.16 12.78
N GLU A 146 7.44 16.08 13.48
CA GLU A 146 7.83 15.88 14.89
C GLU A 146 8.46 14.50 15.02
N GLY A 147 9.69 14.42 15.48
CA GLY A 147 10.41 13.15 15.59
C GLY A 147 11.92 13.35 15.71
N THR A 148 12.64 12.25 15.48
CA THR A 148 14.10 12.20 15.64
C THR A 148 14.84 12.80 14.44
N TRP A 149 15.96 13.45 14.73
CA TRP A 149 16.86 14.09 13.77
C TRP A 149 18.28 13.56 13.89
N ASP A 150 18.91 13.36 12.76
CA ASP A 150 20.36 13.15 12.65
C ASP A 150 20.94 14.26 11.77
N GLY A 151 21.48 15.29 12.42
CA GLY A 151 21.88 16.52 11.77
C GLY A 151 20.68 17.21 11.11
N ASP A 152 20.78 17.42 9.80
CA ASP A 152 19.73 18.12 9.05
C ASP A 152 18.67 17.20 8.46
N LYS A 153 18.72 15.89 8.77
CA LYS A 153 17.83 14.88 8.19
C LYS A 153 16.90 14.25 9.24
N ARG A 154 15.67 13.99 8.83
CA ARG A 154 14.74 13.18 9.61
C ARG A 154 15.28 11.75 9.64
N SER A 155 15.32 11.15 10.83
CA SER A 155 15.86 9.81 11.06
C SER A 155 15.16 9.18 12.27
N GLY A 156 15.17 7.84 12.39
CA GLY A 156 14.48 7.17 13.50
C GLY A 156 12.96 7.29 13.39
N PHE A 157 12.26 7.38 14.52
CA PHE A 157 10.80 7.46 14.53
C PHE A 157 10.32 8.92 14.48
N GLY A 158 9.25 9.16 13.71
CA GLY A 158 8.64 10.49 13.62
C GLY A 158 7.33 10.53 12.88
N SER A 159 6.64 11.66 13.05
CA SER A 159 5.34 11.96 12.44
C SER A 159 5.45 13.17 11.54
N TYR A 160 4.99 13.05 10.31
CA TYR A 160 4.86 14.15 9.36
C TYR A 160 3.38 14.43 9.11
N PHE A 161 2.95 15.65 9.29
CA PHE A 161 1.60 16.11 9.04
C PHE A 161 1.61 17.06 7.85
N PHE A 162 0.86 16.72 6.84
CA PHE A 162 0.68 17.54 5.65
C PHE A 162 -0.46 18.53 5.85
N SER A 163 -0.35 19.71 5.28
CA SER A 163 -1.38 20.75 5.33
C SER A 163 -2.71 20.35 4.69
N ASN A 164 -2.70 19.35 3.82
CA ASN A 164 -3.90 18.78 3.20
C ASN A 164 -4.62 17.72 4.05
N GLY A 165 -4.18 17.49 5.29
CA GLY A 165 -4.75 16.53 6.22
C GLY A 165 -4.19 15.11 6.12
N ALA A 166 -3.28 14.82 5.20
CA ALA A 166 -2.55 13.57 5.17
C ALA A 166 -1.50 13.51 6.30
N SER A 167 -1.05 12.31 6.65
CA SER A 167 0.03 12.13 7.63
C SER A 167 0.83 10.87 7.37
N TYR A 168 2.09 10.90 7.80
CA TYR A 168 2.91 9.71 7.93
C TYR A 168 3.41 9.57 9.37
N VAL A 169 3.29 8.38 9.93
CA VAL A 169 3.79 8.05 11.27
C VAL A 169 4.59 6.76 11.15
N GLY A 170 5.87 6.81 11.44
CA GLY A 170 6.73 5.63 11.28
C GLY A 170 8.21 5.96 11.31
N GLU A 171 9.00 5.02 10.78
CA GLU A 171 10.45 5.11 10.73
C GLU A 171 10.91 5.95 9.53
N TRP A 172 11.99 6.70 9.75
CA TRP A 172 12.63 7.59 8.78
C TRP A 172 14.11 7.24 8.66
N LYS A 173 14.63 7.37 7.47
CA LYS A 173 16.07 7.26 7.19
C LYS A 173 16.45 8.27 6.10
N ASN A 174 17.32 9.21 6.45
CA ASN A 174 17.82 10.24 5.50
C ASN A 174 16.70 11.02 4.79
N ASP A 175 15.65 11.45 5.52
CA ASP A 175 14.46 12.15 5.02
C ASP A 175 13.45 11.29 4.24
N GLU A 176 13.64 9.99 4.12
CA GLU A 176 12.75 9.07 3.44
C GLU A 176 12.01 8.15 4.43
N TYR A 177 10.79 7.75 4.08
CA TYR A 177 10.07 6.71 4.82
C TYR A 177 10.85 5.40 4.74
N SER A 178 10.99 4.71 5.86
CA SER A 178 11.77 3.48 5.98
C SER A 178 11.17 2.58 7.06
N GLY A 179 11.54 1.30 7.09
CA GLY A 179 11.07 0.39 8.14
C GLY A 179 9.55 0.31 8.23
N LYS A 180 9.00 0.30 9.42
CA LYS A 180 7.55 0.24 9.66
C LYS A 180 6.94 1.64 9.72
N GLY A 181 5.79 1.81 9.06
CA GLY A 181 5.08 3.09 9.10
C GLY A 181 3.67 3.03 8.54
N THR A 182 2.89 4.02 8.93
CA THR A 182 1.53 4.23 8.45
C THR A 182 1.44 5.57 7.73
N PHE A 183 1.02 5.54 6.48
CA PHE A 183 0.63 6.73 5.74
C PHE A 183 -0.88 6.80 5.67
N THR A 184 -1.47 7.89 6.13
CA THR A 184 -2.90 8.16 6.04
C THR A 184 -3.11 9.32 5.07
N TRP A 185 -3.96 9.12 4.05
CA TRP A 185 -4.32 10.19 3.11
C TRP A 185 -5.41 11.09 3.68
N GLY A 186 -5.66 12.23 3.03
CA GLY A 186 -6.66 13.21 3.46
C GLY A 186 -8.11 12.69 3.41
N ASP A 187 -8.39 11.67 2.59
CA ASP A 187 -9.65 10.94 2.51
C ASP A 187 -9.80 9.84 3.56
N LYS A 188 -8.82 9.71 4.47
CA LYS A 188 -8.71 8.70 5.52
C LYS A 188 -8.37 7.28 5.04
N SER A 189 -8.17 7.07 3.75
CA SER A 189 -7.50 5.85 3.30
C SER A 189 -6.11 5.76 3.93
N TYR A 190 -5.59 4.56 4.13
CA TYR A 190 -4.26 4.40 4.72
C TYR A 190 -3.49 3.20 4.17
N TYR A 191 -2.19 3.28 4.26
CA TYR A 191 -1.28 2.15 4.15
C TYR A 191 -0.51 1.98 5.46
N CYS A 192 -0.51 0.76 5.99
CA CYS A 192 0.26 0.38 7.17
C CYS A 192 1.14 -0.82 6.82
N GLY A 193 2.46 -0.67 6.90
CA GLY A 193 3.37 -1.74 6.49
C GLY A 193 4.82 -1.32 6.42
N ASP A 194 5.57 -2.09 5.63
CA ASP A 194 7.00 -1.85 5.39
C ASP A 194 7.22 -0.76 4.33
N TRP A 195 8.26 0.03 4.55
CA TRP A 195 8.72 1.10 3.68
C TRP A 195 10.20 0.95 3.37
N LEU A 196 10.57 1.20 2.13
CA LEU A 196 11.95 1.24 1.69
C LEU A 196 12.15 2.41 0.73
N ASN A 197 13.05 3.34 1.11
CA ASN A 197 13.38 4.53 0.31
C ASN A 197 12.14 5.30 -0.16
N GLY A 198 11.21 5.57 0.77
CA GLY A 198 9.98 6.32 0.52
C GLY A 198 8.88 5.55 -0.21
N LYS A 199 9.06 4.27 -0.52
CA LYS A 199 8.11 3.42 -1.24
C LYS A 199 7.54 2.32 -0.36
N ARG A 200 6.27 1.95 -0.57
CA ARG A 200 5.67 0.75 0.04
C ARG A 200 6.46 -0.46 -0.44
N HIS A 201 6.87 -1.30 0.50
CA HIS A 201 7.72 -2.47 0.24
C HIS A 201 7.41 -3.56 1.27
N GLY A 202 7.94 -4.80 1.09
CA GLY A 202 7.73 -5.88 2.05
C GLY A 202 6.26 -6.20 2.27
N TYR A 203 5.83 -6.34 3.51
CA TYR A 203 4.45 -6.70 3.84
C TYR A 203 3.67 -5.48 4.36
N GLY A 204 2.44 -5.29 3.84
CA GLY A 204 1.60 -4.19 4.28
C GLY A 204 0.13 -4.32 3.92
N GLU A 205 -0.68 -3.49 4.55
CA GLU A 205 -2.12 -3.40 4.38
C GLU A 205 -2.50 -2.01 3.87
N TYR A 206 -3.22 -1.96 2.78
CA TYR A 206 -3.83 -0.74 2.23
C TYR A 206 -5.35 -0.83 2.37
N ILE A 207 -5.97 0.21 2.91
CA ILE A 207 -7.43 0.34 3.01
C ILE A 207 -7.84 1.71 2.47
N SER A 208 -8.85 1.70 1.62
CA SER A 208 -9.67 2.86 1.26
C SER A 208 -11.14 2.51 1.47
N ASP A 209 -12.06 3.47 1.40
CA ASP A 209 -13.49 3.37 1.77
C ASP A 209 -14.09 1.95 1.73
N SER A 210 -13.85 1.18 0.69
CA SER A 210 -14.41 -0.15 0.50
C SER A 210 -13.45 -1.13 -0.19
N THR A 211 -12.20 -0.71 -0.44
CA THR A 211 -11.17 -1.53 -1.06
C THR A 211 -10.08 -1.83 -0.05
N MET A 212 -9.67 -3.09 0.06
CA MET A 212 -8.55 -3.51 0.90
C MET A 212 -7.58 -4.36 0.08
N TYR A 213 -6.29 -4.11 0.28
CA TYR A 213 -5.24 -5.06 -0.10
C TYR A 213 -4.34 -5.34 1.09
N LYS A 214 -4.07 -6.61 1.33
CA LYS A 214 -3.15 -7.08 2.37
C LYS A 214 -2.22 -8.13 1.80
N GLY A 215 -0.94 -7.85 1.78
CA GLY A 215 0.03 -8.75 1.16
C GLY A 215 1.40 -8.12 0.96
N GLU A 216 2.14 -8.68 0.03
CA GLU A 216 3.49 -8.25 -0.30
C GLU A 216 3.50 -7.06 -1.28
N TRP A 217 4.48 -6.19 -1.13
CA TRP A 217 4.67 -4.97 -1.90
C TRP A 217 6.11 -4.87 -2.39
N VAL A 218 6.27 -4.45 -3.62
CA VAL A 218 7.57 -4.06 -4.19
C VAL A 218 7.41 -2.73 -4.91
N ASP A 219 8.15 -1.72 -4.48
CA ASP A 219 8.20 -0.39 -5.11
C ASP A 219 6.83 0.23 -5.41
N ASN A 220 5.91 0.21 -4.41
CA ASN A 220 4.54 0.69 -4.46
C ASN A 220 3.54 -0.21 -5.21
N ALA A 221 3.94 -1.33 -5.81
CA ALA A 221 3.05 -2.28 -6.47
C ALA A 221 2.79 -3.51 -5.59
N CYS A 222 1.57 -4.06 -5.65
CA CYS A 222 1.26 -5.37 -5.06
C CYS A 222 2.08 -6.44 -5.78
N ASN A 223 2.77 -7.29 -5.04
CA ASN A 223 3.57 -8.40 -5.55
C ASN A 223 3.47 -9.59 -4.59
N GLY A 224 3.97 -10.77 -5.02
CA GLY A 224 3.93 -11.94 -4.17
C GLY A 224 2.53 -12.34 -3.76
N TYR A 225 2.38 -12.95 -2.59
CA TYR A 225 1.07 -13.39 -2.09
C TYR A 225 0.31 -12.26 -1.40
N GLY A 226 -1.01 -12.19 -1.70
CA GLY A 226 -1.88 -11.19 -1.07
C GLY A 226 -3.36 -11.50 -1.19
N VAL A 227 -4.15 -10.74 -0.44
CA VAL A 227 -5.61 -10.74 -0.46
C VAL A 227 -6.09 -9.35 -0.87
N PHE A 228 -6.96 -9.29 -1.84
CA PHE A 228 -7.61 -8.06 -2.31
C PHE A 228 -9.12 -8.19 -2.15
N SER A 229 -9.77 -7.19 -1.57
CA SER A 229 -11.23 -7.11 -1.46
C SER A 229 -11.73 -5.86 -2.17
N ALA A 230 -12.75 -6.06 -3.02
CA ALA A 230 -13.40 -4.99 -3.76
C ALA A 230 -14.70 -4.49 -3.07
N PRO A 231 -15.24 -3.31 -3.49
CA PRO A 231 -16.45 -2.73 -2.91
C PRO A 231 -17.71 -3.58 -3.06
N ASP A 232 -17.77 -4.40 -4.09
CA ASP A 232 -18.90 -5.30 -4.40
C ASP A 232 -18.89 -6.60 -3.58
N SER A 233 -18.01 -6.69 -2.56
CA SER A 233 -17.76 -7.85 -1.73
C SER A 233 -17.07 -9.02 -2.44
N SER A 234 -16.64 -8.85 -3.68
CA SER A 234 -15.74 -9.80 -4.32
C SER A 234 -14.34 -9.71 -3.71
N PHE A 235 -13.63 -10.82 -3.66
CA PHE A 235 -12.24 -10.81 -3.22
C PHE A 235 -11.38 -11.81 -3.98
N TYR A 236 -10.10 -11.52 -4.04
CA TYR A 236 -9.08 -12.38 -4.62
C TYR A 236 -8.03 -12.72 -3.57
N GLU A 237 -7.61 -13.96 -3.54
CA GLU A 237 -6.54 -14.48 -2.70
C GLU A 237 -5.57 -15.25 -3.60
N GLY A 238 -4.31 -14.83 -3.66
CA GLY A 238 -3.34 -15.47 -4.56
C GLY A 238 -2.12 -14.61 -4.84
N LEU A 239 -1.42 -14.97 -5.91
CA LEU A 239 -0.20 -14.30 -6.33
C LEU A 239 -0.50 -13.01 -7.12
N PHE A 240 0.33 -12.02 -6.90
CA PHE A 240 0.35 -10.74 -7.62
C PHE A 240 1.72 -10.53 -8.28
N LYS A 241 1.70 -9.84 -9.40
CA LYS A 241 2.87 -9.33 -10.08
C LYS A 241 2.57 -7.94 -10.64
N ASP A 242 3.36 -6.95 -10.25
CA ASP A 242 3.25 -5.57 -10.70
C ASP A 242 1.82 -5.00 -10.59
N GLY A 243 1.16 -5.31 -9.46
CA GLY A 243 -0.20 -4.85 -9.14
C GLY A 243 -1.34 -5.65 -9.79
N LYS A 244 -1.05 -6.74 -10.51
CA LYS A 244 -2.06 -7.57 -11.18
C LYS A 244 -2.09 -8.98 -10.62
N TRP A 245 -3.25 -9.64 -10.65
CA TRP A 245 -3.36 -11.07 -10.35
C TRP A 245 -2.49 -11.86 -11.32
N HIS A 246 -1.68 -12.78 -10.81
CA HIS A 246 -0.73 -13.54 -11.62
C HIS A 246 -0.41 -14.87 -10.93
N GLY A 247 -0.13 -15.93 -11.73
CA GLY A 247 0.11 -17.25 -11.15
C GLY A 247 -1.15 -17.86 -10.52
N GLU A 248 -0.98 -18.68 -9.51
CA GLU A 248 -2.10 -19.36 -8.82
C GLU A 248 -2.88 -18.39 -7.94
N GLY A 249 -4.22 -18.50 -7.98
CA GLY A 249 -5.11 -17.70 -7.16
C GLY A 249 -6.54 -18.18 -7.13
N ARG A 250 -7.28 -17.63 -6.17
CA ARG A 250 -8.68 -17.91 -5.93
C ARG A 250 -9.48 -16.62 -5.93
N PHE A 251 -10.47 -16.55 -6.78
CA PHE A 251 -11.36 -15.38 -6.89
C PHE A 251 -12.77 -15.76 -6.46
N PHE A 252 -13.31 -15.02 -5.53
CA PHE A 252 -14.66 -15.11 -5.02
C PHE A 252 -15.47 -13.94 -5.58
N ALA A 253 -16.38 -14.23 -6.48
CA ALA A 253 -17.21 -13.20 -7.08
C ALA A 253 -18.38 -12.80 -6.16
N SER A 254 -18.93 -11.61 -6.39
CA SER A 254 -20.07 -11.08 -5.63
C SER A 254 -21.34 -11.90 -5.79
N ASP A 255 -21.48 -12.66 -6.88
CA ASP A 255 -22.58 -13.61 -7.12
C ASP A 255 -22.41 -14.95 -6.42
N SER A 256 -21.37 -15.11 -5.59
CA SER A 256 -20.97 -16.35 -4.91
C SER A 256 -20.32 -17.42 -5.81
N SER A 257 -20.01 -17.10 -7.05
CA SER A 257 -19.17 -17.96 -7.90
C SER A 257 -17.72 -17.92 -7.40
N VAL A 258 -17.02 -19.06 -7.53
CA VAL A 258 -15.63 -19.18 -7.10
C VAL A 258 -14.79 -19.76 -8.22
N TYR A 259 -13.76 -19.01 -8.64
CA TYR A 259 -12.73 -19.50 -9.53
C TYR A 259 -11.45 -19.81 -8.75
N GLU A 260 -10.84 -20.96 -9.05
CA GLU A 260 -9.55 -21.37 -8.52
C GLU A 260 -8.68 -21.87 -9.68
N GLY A 261 -7.53 -21.24 -9.90
CA GLY A 261 -6.68 -21.58 -11.06
C GLY A 261 -5.64 -20.50 -11.34
N PHE A 262 -5.13 -20.52 -12.57
CA PHE A 262 -4.07 -19.64 -12.99
C PHE A 262 -4.57 -18.32 -13.57
N PHE A 263 -3.81 -17.27 -13.29
CA PHE A 263 -4.00 -15.93 -13.83
C PHE A 263 -2.71 -15.41 -14.50
N VAL A 264 -2.86 -14.68 -15.58
CA VAL A 264 -1.81 -13.92 -16.23
C VAL A 264 -2.30 -12.49 -16.42
N ASP A 265 -1.63 -11.53 -15.79
CA ASP A 265 -1.98 -10.09 -15.85
C ASP A 265 -3.46 -9.77 -15.58
N GLY A 266 -4.06 -10.48 -14.61
CA GLY A 266 -5.45 -10.29 -14.19
C GLY A 266 -6.48 -11.11 -14.99
N VAL A 267 -6.04 -11.93 -15.93
CA VAL A 267 -6.91 -12.74 -16.82
C VAL A 267 -6.79 -14.21 -16.44
N ARG A 268 -7.90 -14.95 -16.38
CA ARG A 268 -7.87 -16.42 -16.21
C ARG A 268 -7.22 -17.05 -17.44
N GLU A 269 -6.19 -17.88 -17.21
CA GLU A 269 -5.36 -18.50 -18.22
C GLU A 269 -4.89 -19.89 -17.71
N GLY A 270 -4.65 -20.86 -18.59
CA GLY A 270 -4.23 -22.21 -18.19
C GLY A 270 -5.32 -23.00 -17.50
N GLU A 271 -4.97 -23.91 -16.60
CA GLU A 271 -5.92 -24.76 -15.91
C GLU A 271 -6.63 -24.04 -14.77
N GLY A 272 -7.93 -24.33 -14.60
CA GLY A 272 -8.71 -23.79 -13.50
C GLY A 272 -10.10 -24.38 -13.35
N THR A 273 -10.64 -24.22 -12.15
CA THR A 273 -11.99 -24.65 -11.75
C THR A 273 -12.87 -23.46 -11.48
N LEU A 274 -14.02 -23.38 -12.10
CA LEU A 274 -15.07 -22.40 -11.78
C LEU A 274 -16.29 -23.12 -11.22
N ARG A 275 -16.65 -22.78 -10.00
CA ARG A 275 -17.89 -23.19 -9.33
C ARG A 275 -18.88 -22.04 -9.39
N PHE A 276 -19.96 -22.24 -10.10
CA PHE A 276 -21.02 -21.23 -10.26
C PHE A 276 -21.95 -21.22 -9.05
N ALA A 277 -22.61 -20.10 -8.81
CA ALA A 277 -23.57 -19.94 -7.73
C ALA A 277 -24.77 -20.90 -7.82
N ASN A 278 -25.15 -21.32 -9.04
CA ASN A 278 -26.23 -22.25 -9.30
C ASN A 278 -25.85 -23.72 -9.05
N GLY A 279 -24.60 -24.00 -8.69
CA GLY A 279 -24.07 -25.34 -8.43
C GLY A 279 -23.39 -26.01 -9.63
N ASP A 280 -23.37 -25.38 -10.79
CA ASP A 280 -22.57 -25.86 -11.93
C ASP A 280 -21.09 -25.81 -11.62
N VAL A 281 -20.29 -26.67 -12.26
CA VAL A 281 -18.83 -26.68 -12.13
C VAL A 281 -18.19 -26.85 -13.49
N TYR A 282 -17.22 -26.02 -13.80
CA TYR A 282 -16.30 -26.20 -14.91
C TYR A 282 -14.89 -26.49 -14.38
N GLU A 283 -14.26 -27.51 -14.94
CA GLU A 283 -12.87 -27.91 -14.66
C GLU A 283 -12.15 -28.05 -15.99
N GLY A 284 -11.12 -27.27 -16.28
CA GLY A 284 -10.40 -27.37 -17.55
C GLY A 284 -9.59 -26.13 -17.91
N ASP A 285 -9.26 -26.01 -19.20
CA ASP A 285 -8.39 -24.97 -19.73
C ASP A 285 -9.14 -23.65 -19.91
N TRP A 286 -8.42 -22.57 -19.65
CA TRP A 286 -8.86 -21.19 -19.80
C TRP A 286 -7.93 -20.42 -20.71
N LYS A 287 -8.48 -19.55 -21.51
CA LYS A 287 -7.75 -18.59 -22.35
C LYS A 287 -8.48 -17.26 -22.41
N ASN A 288 -7.83 -16.19 -22.01
CA ASN A 288 -8.41 -14.83 -22.00
C ASN A 288 -9.78 -14.78 -21.30
N ASN A 289 -9.89 -15.33 -20.08
CA ASN A 289 -11.12 -15.44 -19.27
C ASN A 289 -12.20 -16.35 -19.83
N LYS A 290 -11.98 -17.07 -20.92
CA LYS A 290 -12.94 -17.98 -21.56
C LYS A 290 -12.52 -19.43 -21.42
N ARG A 291 -13.48 -20.34 -21.27
CA ARG A 291 -13.26 -21.79 -21.35
C ARG A 291 -12.73 -22.12 -22.74
N SER A 292 -11.65 -22.87 -22.80
CA SER A 292 -10.93 -23.19 -24.03
C SER A 292 -10.22 -24.54 -23.85
N GLY A 293 -9.67 -25.13 -24.94
CA GLY A 293 -8.91 -26.38 -24.83
C GLY A 293 -9.76 -27.56 -24.33
N LYS A 294 -9.26 -28.31 -23.36
CA LYS A 294 -9.98 -29.46 -22.77
C LYS A 294 -10.67 -29.03 -21.49
N GLY A 295 -11.89 -29.55 -21.29
CA GLY A 295 -12.59 -29.25 -20.04
C GLY A 295 -13.81 -30.14 -19.80
N LYS A 296 -14.19 -30.20 -18.54
CA LYS A 296 -15.37 -30.89 -18.03
C LYS A 296 -16.33 -29.87 -17.43
N TYR A 297 -17.58 -29.92 -17.88
CA TYR A 297 -18.65 -29.13 -17.29
C TYR A 297 -19.64 -30.07 -16.64
N THR A 298 -19.94 -29.85 -15.37
CA THR A 298 -20.92 -30.58 -14.60
C THR A 298 -22.07 -29.64 -14.24
N TRP A 299 -23.24 -29.84 -14.78
CA TRP A 299 -24.44 -29.08 -14.42
C TRP A 299 -24.96 -29.49 -13.05
N ALA A 300 -25.64 -28.59 -12.37
CA ALA A 300 -26.24 -28.83 -11.06
C ALA A 300 -27.29 -29.98 -11.06
N ASN A 301 -27.92 -30.24 -12.23
CA ASN A 301 -28.85 -31.36 -12.42
C ASN A 301 -28.16 -32.71 -12.59
N GLY A 302 -26.83 -32.76 -12.62
CA GLY A 302 -26.02 -33.97 -12.75
C GLY A 302 -25.63 -34.33 -14.19
N ASP A 303 -26.00 -33.54 -15.19
CA ASP A 303 -25.48 -33.71 -16.55
C ASP A 303 -23.97 -33.38 -16.58
N VAL A 304 -23.24 -34.01 -17.50
CA VAL A 304 -21.79 -33.82 -17.62
C VAL A 304 -21.39 -33.75 -19.09
N TYR A 305 -20.67 -32.70 -19.45
CA TYR A 305 -19.94 -32.65 -20.71
C TYR A 305 -18.44 -32.74 -20.45
N GLU A 306 -17.75 -33.55 -21.23
CA GLU A 306 -16.29 -33.66 -21.19
C GLU A 306 -15.75 -33.64 -22.63
N GLY A 307 -14.95 -32.65 -23.00
CA GLY A 307 -14.51 -32.49 -24.38
C GLY A 307 -13.76 -31.21 -24.65
N ASP A 308 -13.73 -30.83 -25.93
CA ASP A 308 -13.11 -29.63 -26.42
C ASP A 308 -13.99 -28.39 -26.19
N TRP A 309 -13.35 -27.27 -25.89
CA TRP A 309 -13.98 -25.95 -25.67
C TRP A 309 -13.31 -24.89 -26.54
N VAL A 310 -14.10 -24.02 -27.12
CA VAL A 310 -13.63 -22.82 -27.83
C VAL A 310 -14.53 -21.63 -27.46
N ASN A 311 -13.93 -20.59 -26.86
CA ASN A 311 -14.62 -19.35 -26.49
C ASN A 311 -15.93 -19.58 -25.73
N ASP A 312 -15.88 -20.36 -24.64
CA ASP A 312 -16.99 -20.73 -23.75
C ASP A 312 -18.01 -21.71 -24.34
N MET A 313 -17.81 -22.23 -25.54
CA MET A 313 -18.74 -23.16 -26.22
C MET A 313 -18.12 -24.55 -26.36
N MET A 314 -18.91 -25.59 -26.16
CA MET A 314 -18.56 -26.99 -26.50
C MET A 314 -18.20 -27.04 -27.99
N HIS A 315 -17.08 -27.65 -28.33
CA HIS A 315 -16.54 -27.68 -29.69
C HIS A 315 -15.78 -29.00 -29.92
N GLY A 316 -15.38 -29.28 -31.18
CA GLY A 316 -14.52 -30.42 -31.48
C GLY A 316 -15.11 -31.76 -31.02
N ALA A 317 -14.30 -32.61 -30.39
CA ALA A 317 -14.71 -33.92 -29.91
C ALA A 317 -15.12 -33.84 -28.42
N GLY A 318 -16.25 -34.49 -28.09
CA GLY A 318 -16.71 -34.53 -26.72
C GLY A 318 -17.68 -35.65 -26.41
N VAL A 319 -17.98 -35.78 -25.13
CA VAL A 319 -19.00 -36.72 -24.58
C VAL A 319 -19.93 -35.92 -23.67
N LEU A 320 -21.21 -35.97 -23.98
CA LEU A 320 -22.28 -35.40 -23.14
C LEU A 320 -23.04 -36.57 -22.49
N ARG A 321 -23.10 -36.60 -21.17
CA ARG A 321 -23.85 -37.57 -20.37
C ARG A 321 -24.95 -36.85 -19.62
N LEU A 322 -26.18 -37.20 -19.90
CA LEU A 322 -27.33 -36.69 -19.17
C LEU A 322 -27.61 -37.54 -17.93
N ASN A 323 -28.07 -36.91 -16.88
CA ASN A 323 -28.47 -37.58 -15.64
C ASN A 323 -29.61 -38.63 -15.88
N SER A 324 -30.34 -38.49 -16.97
CA SER A 324 -31.35 -39.49 -17.43
C SER A 324 -30.75 -40.82 -17.92
N GLY A 325 -29.40 -40.90 -18.04
CA GLY A 325 -28.69 -42.06 -18.58
C GLY A 325 -28.46 -42.00 -20.09
N VAL A 326 -28.85 -40.94 -20.76
CA VAL A 326 -28.54 -40.72 -22.19
C VAL A 326 -27.10 -40.24 -22.32
N GLU A 327 -26.36 -40.82 -23.27
CA GLU A 327 -25.00 -40.37 -23.62
C GLU A 327 -24.92 -40.03 -25.10
N TYR A 328 -24.28 -38.86 -25.42
CA TYR A 328 -23.82 -38.54 -26.76
C TYR A 328 -22.30 -38.49 -26.78
N LYS A 329 -21.69 -39.14 -27.78
CA LYS A 329 -20.25 -39.12 -28.04
C LYS A 329 -20.01 -38.78 -29.50
N GLY A 330 -19.39 -37.65 -29.77
CA GLY A 330 -19.22 -37.20 -31.15
C GLY A 330 -18.64 -35.83 -31.28
N GLY A 331 -18.88 -35.21 -32.42
CA GLY A 331 -18.48 -33.85 -32.71
C GLY A 331 -19.42 -32.81 -32.09
N PHE A 332 -18.88 -31.67 -31.73
CA PHE A 332 -19.61 -30.46 -31.27
C PHE A 332 -19.16 -29.24 -32.08
N ARG A 333 -20.07 -28.33 -32.32
CA ARG A 333 -19.81 -27.02 -32.94
C ARG A 333 -20.71 -25.99 -32.28
N ASP A 334 -20.08 -24.93 -31.76
CA ASP A 334 -20.75 -23.76 -31.17
C ASP A 334 -21.81 -24.13 -30.14
N GLY A 335 -21.49 -25.14 -29.31
CA GLY A 335 -22.35 -25.62 -28.23
C GLY A 335 -23.31 -26.79 -28.61
N ASN A 336 -23.46 -27.12 -29.89
CA ASN A 336 -24.38 -28.13 -30.37
C ASN A 336 -23.68 -29.37 -30.90
N GLU A 337 -24.33 -30.53 -30.82
CA GLU A 337 -23.88 -31.76 -31.46
C GLU A 337 -23.77 -31.55 -32.98
N SER A 338 -22.63 -31.94 -33.58
CA SER A 338 -22.35 -31.67 -34.98
C SER A 338 -21.42 -32.71 -35.58
N GLY A 339 -21.68 -33.11 -36.82
CA GLY A 339 -20.87 -34.13 -37.50
C GLY A 339 -21.21 -35.56 -37.05
N ALA A 340 -20.26 -36.48 -37.25
CA ALA A 340 -20.45 -37.88 -36.88
C ALA A 340 -20.54 -38.06 -35.35
N GLY A 341 -21.51 -38.83 -34.90
CA GLY A 341 -21.70 -39.09 -33.48
C GLY A 341 -22.54 -40.34 -33.20
N VAL A 342 -22.50 -40.76 -31.93
CA VAL A 342 -23.25 -41.84 -31.38
C VAL A 342 -24.06 -41.32 -30.17
N ALA A 343 -25.37 -41.41 -30.27
CA ALA A 343 -26.24 -41.22 -29.11
C ALA A 343 -26.68 -42.58 -28.56
N THR A 344 -26.53 -42.79 -27.26
CA THR A 344 -26.96 -44.00 -26.54
C THR A 344 -28.08 -43.59 -25.62
N ASP A 345 -29.23 -44.25 -25.71
CA ASP A 345 -30.35 -44.00 -24.82
C ASP A 345 -30.21 -44.73 -23.47
N GLN A 346 -31.12 -44.47 -22.55
CA GLN A 346 -31.16 -45.05 -21.21
C GLN A 346 -31.30 -46.58 -21.18
N HIS A 347 -31.67 -47.21 -22.32
CA HIS A 347 -31.82 -48.64 -22.48
C HIS A 347 -30.63 -49.30 -23.21
N GLY A 348 -29.60 -48.51 -23.53
CA GLY A 348 -28.40 -48.95 -24.21
C GLY A 348 -28.51 -49.05 -25.73
N VAL A 349 -29.59 -48.58 -26.33
CA VAL A 349 -29.76 -48.53 -27.79
C VAL A 349 -28.92 -47.40 -28.35
N ARG A 350 -28.09 -47.70 -29.36
CA ARG A 350 -27.16 -46.77 -29.97
C ARG A 350 -27.68 -46.28 -31.32
N TYR A 351 -27.60 -44.97 -31.52
CA TYR A 351 -27.99 -44.28 -32.74
C TYR A 351 -26.73 -43.65 -33.36
N GLU A 352 -26.16 -44.30 -34.35
CA GLU A 352 -24.93 -43.82 -35.03
C GLU A 352 -25.29 -43.14 -36.34
N GLY A 353 -24.84 -41.90 -36.52
CA GLY A 353 -25.13 -41.10 -37.69
C GLY A 353 -24.52 -39.69 -37.65
N THR A 354 -25.11 -38.82 -38.48
CA THR A 354 -24.64 -37.41 -38.57
C THR A 354 -25.62 -36.51 -37.86
N PHE A 355 -25.08 -35.57 -37.09
CA PHE A 355 -25.82 -34.53 -36.37
C PHE A 355 -25.55 -33.14 -37.01
N VAL A 356 -26.58 -32.34 -37.10
CA VAL A 356 -26.51 -30.95 -37.56
C VAL A 356 -27.30 -30.11 -36.57
N GLU A 357 -26.61 -29.10 -35.94
CA GLU A 357 -27.20 -28.20 -34.92
C GLU A 357 -28.01 -28.94 -33.82
N GLY A 358 -27.44 -30.05 -33.31
CA GLY A 358 -28.05 -30.87 -32.26
C GLY A 358 -29.12 -31.83 -32.77
N GLN A 359 -29.43 -31.86 -34.07
CA GLN A 359 -30.49 -32.70 -34.64
C GLN A 359 -29.91 -33.84 -35.49
N ARG A 360 -30.57 -35.00 -35.46
CA ARG A 360 -30.21 -36.10 -36.36
C ARG A 360 -30.50 -35.71 -37.80
N ASP A 361 -29.52 -35.90 -38.70
CA ASP A 361 -29.66 -35.58 -40.12
C ASP A 361 -29.04 -36.66 -41.00
N GLY A 362 -29.76 -37.11 -42.04
CA GLY A 362 -29.32 -38.19 -42.95
C GLY A 362 -29.54 -39.59 -42.40
N LYS A 363 -28.68 -40.52 -42.78
CA LYS A 363 -28.79 -41.95 -42.39
C LYS A 363 -28.29 -42.20 -40.99
N PHE A 364 -29.08 -42.99 -40.22
CA PHE A 364 -28.75 -43.46 -38.89
C PHE A 364 -28.83 -44.97 -38.83
N PHE A 365 -27.90 -45.58 -38.12
CA PHE A 365 -27.87 -47.00 -37.81
C PHE A 365 -28.19 -47.21 -36.35
N LEU A 366 -29.33 -47.93 -36.09
CA LEU A 366 -29.67 -48.34 -34.73
C LEU A 366 -28.95 -49.65 -34.43
N LYS A 367 -28.23 -49.68 -33.31
CA LYS A 367 -27.50 -50.87 -32.86
C LYS A 367 -27.99 -51.27 -31.48
N ASP A 368 -28.08 -52.56 -31.25
CA ASP A 368 -28.34 -53.13 -29.93
C ASP A 368 -27.10 -53.03 -29.01
N SER A 369 -27.24 -53.55 -27.80
CA SER A 369 -26.16 -53.59 -26.79
C SER A 369 -24.90 -54.32 -27.25
N ASP A 370 -25.07 -55.29 -28.18
CA ASP A 370 -23.98 -56.10 -28.75
C ASP A 370 -23.32 -55.43 -29.98
N GLY A 371 -23.82 -54.24 -30.36
CA GLY A 371 -23.32 -53.44 -31.49
C GLY A 371 -23.82 -53.90 -32.85
N LYS A 372 -24.79 -54.80 -32.91
CA LYS A 372 -25.40 -55.29 -34.17
C LYS A 372 -26.45 -54.29 -34.66
N THR A 373 -26.38 -53.89 -35.94
CA THR A 373 -27.41 -53.05 -36.58
C THR A 373 -28.74 -53.77 -36.63
N VAL A 374 -29.73 -53.20 -35.96
CA VAL A 374 -31.10 -53.73 -35.89
C VAL A 374 -32.07 -52.96 -36.81
N LYS A 375 -31.72 -51.70 -37.16
CA LYS A 375 -32.57 -50.87 -38.03
C LYS A 375 -31.74 -49.79 -38.70
N GLU A 376 -32.07 -49.43 -39.95
CA GLU A 376 -31.67 -48.17 -40.60
C GLU A 376 -32.83 -47.20 -40.57
N CYS A 377 -32.51 -45.91 -40.30
CA CYS A 377 -33.47 -44.81 -40.31
C CYS A 377 -32.91 -43.64 -41.12
N VAL A 378 -33.76 -42.80 -41.66
CA VAL A 378 -33.39 -41.56 -42.32
C VAL A 378 -34.10 -40.42 -41.64
N TYR A 379 -33.32 -39.45 -41.23
CA TYR A 379 -33.81 -38.23 -40.59
C TYR A 379 -33.56 -37.02 -41.51
N ASP A 380 -34.39 -36.02 -41.39
CA ASP A 380 -34.26 -34.70 -42.01
C ASP A 380 -34.47 -33.68 -40.90
N MET A 381 -33.40 -33.07 -40.42
CA MET A 381 -33.38 -32.14 -39.29
C MET A 381 -34.23 -32.60 -38.12
N GLY A 382 -33.92 -33.78 -37.58
CA GLY A 382 -34.60 -34.39 -36.44
C GLY A 382 -35.90 -35.15 -36.75
N ILE A 383 -36.48 -35.01 -37.94
CA ILE A 383 -37.77 -35.62 -38.31
C ILE A 383 -37.49 -36.95 -38.99
N LEU A 384 -38.01 -38.06 -38.41
CA LEU A 384 -37.91 -39.40 -39.00
C LEU A 384 -38.71 -39.45 -40.31
N LYS A 385 -38.05 -39.78 -41.40
CA LYS A 385 -38.65 -39.88 -42.73
C LYS A 385 -38.87 -41.33 -43.13
N LYS A 386 -37.99 -42.29 -42.72
CA LYS A 386 -38.02 -43.65 -43.06
C LYS A 386 -37.35 -44.55 -42.01
#